data_8fd8e40773df1770fb54cf55ca51f5f7
#
_entry.id   8fd8e40773df1770fb54cf55ca51f5f7
#
_cell.length_a   1.000
_cell.length_b   1.000
_cell.length_c   1.000
_cell.angle_alpha   90.00
_cell.angle_beta   90.00
_cell.angle_gamma   90.00
#
_symmetry.space_group_name_H-M   'P 1'
#
loop_
_entity.id
_entity.type
_entity.pdbx_description
1 polymer ?
#
loop_
_entity_poly.entity_id
_entity_poly.type
_entity_poly.pdbx_seq_one_letter_code
_entity_poly.pdbx_strand_id
1 'polypeptide(L)'
;MDNLEVKATETESVAEDRVIQARGVWHRPNVTGEETNLEGICSVLDTLQKTGVNLVFLETFYHGMTVYRSSLIPYYTGFDKFDYSPYPDYLSAFVAEATKRGIEVHAWVEDFYIGVDENYFTKYLSQWLMLTKDGAIRQSEGQEYGGYLFLDPANPEVRQYLVNFYHELLTKFPDIAGLNLDYIRYPVSSRYDDTGYTEVAMNGFAEEKGFAFPENATREEKVAMVAERYNDWVNYRAGRVTAFVGQVYDMVRTQHAGVLLSTAVFPEQGKSFGDKKQDFNTWLARGYLDIITPMAYYDDIGSLKNALEGMLPGLSACYCYAGISPTYHNLSNERVLQQMQTTKDTGADGFVFFGSQSILNAPGYIELLEQQFQQETAPALLPHADVQKLIEATAANVEKMLTQAGEPAEKVQSLLQQLQTLSADADDRDVQKMQQVQKQLRLLVRYNLGNFVTEDNLELAKEPLEQLLRYISVKADRLANKTDPGEETPEPDVPATQPEQQPTEPQQTQPADPKPANLARTLGLGAAIAAVAATCAACIHAIRKGRKKK
;
A
#
# COMPACT_ATOMS: atom_id res chain seq x y z
N MET A 1 42.14 -36.75 12.46
CA MET A 1 41.16 -36.85 11.38
C MET A 1 39.82 -37.05 12.07
N ASP A 2 39.25 -35.96 12.54
CA ASP A 2 37.96 -35.99 13.23
C ASP A 2 36.93 -35.38 12.26
N ASN A 3 36.03 -36.24 11.83
CA ASN A 3 34.86 -35.87 11.06
C ASN A 3 33.92 -35.02 11.95
N LEU A 4 33.91 -33.71 11.77
CA LEU A 4 32.83 -32.87 12.20
C LEU A 4 31.66 -33.05 11.22
N GLU A 5 30.74 -33.94 11.57
CA GLU A 5 29.39 -33.94 11.03
C GLU A 5 28.72 -32.62 11.41
N VAL A 6 28.61 -31.72 10.43
CA VAL A 6 27.72 -30.58 10.53
C VAL A 6 26.31 -31.14 10.51
N LYS A 7 25.70 -31.28 11.69
CA LYS A 7 24.25 -31.42 11.78
C LYS A 7 23.63 -30.24 11.09
N ALA A 8 22.99 -30.48 9.95
CA ALA A 8 22.02 -29.57 9.40
C ALA A 8 20.96 -29.35 10.50
N THR A 9 20.95 -28.15 11.07
CA THR A 9 19.81 -27.69 11.85
C THR A 9 18.64 -27.69 10.88
N GLU A 10 17.67 -28.59 11.12
CA GLU A 10 16.35 -28.53 10.52
C GLU A 10 15.85 -27.10 10.77
N THR A 11 15.81 -26.29 9.74
CA THR A 11 15.05 -25.04 9.73
C THR A 11 13.60 -25.49 9.90
N GLU A 12 13.07 -25.33 11.11
CA GLU A 12 11.63 -25.45 11.34
C GLU A 12 10.92 -24.66 10.25
N SER A 13 10.02 -25.33 9.53
CA SER A 13 9.31 -24.74 8.42
C SER A 13 8.51 -23.55 8.95
N VAL A 14 8.74 -22.37 8.38
CA VAL A 14 7.98 -21.14 8.63
C VAL A 14 6.50 -21.30 8.23
N ALA A 15 6.15 -22.41 7.60
CA ALA A 15 4.83 -22.77 7.14
C ALA A 15 4.00 -23.46 8.23
N GLU A 16 3.65 -22.75 9.27
CA GLU A 16 2.36 -23.02 9.89
C GLU A 16 1.30 -22.40 8.99
N ASP A 17 0.40 -23.26 8.48
CA ASP A 17 -0.66 -22.97 7.52
C ASP A 17 -1.56 -21.80 7.98
N ARG A 18 -1.18 -20.56 7.72
CA ARG A 18 -2.13 -19.46 7.85
C ARG A 18 -3.11 -19.50 6.68
N VAL A 19 -4.28 -20.04 6.93
CA VAL A 19 -5.39 -20.10 5.95
C VAL A 19 -5.95 -18.70 5.63
N ILE A 20 -5.61 -17.69 6.45
CA ILE A 20 -6.01 -16.28 6.26
C ILE A 20 -4.76 -15.39 6.36
N GLN A 21 -4.31 -14.85 5.24
CA GLN A 21 -3.16 -13.96 5.16
C GLN A 21 -3.17 -13.21 3.83
N ALA A 22 -2.94 -11.90 3.84
CA ALA A 22 -2.62 -11.19 2.61
C ALA A 22 -1.17 -11.48 2.18
N ARG A 23 -0.99 -11.92 0.95
CA ARG A 23 0.29 -12.17 0.28
C ARG A 23 0.30 -11.36 -0.99
N GLY A 24 0.70 -10.11 -0.87
CA GLY A 24 0.59 -9.12 -1.93
C GLY A 24 1.88 -8.87 -2.68
N VAL A 25 1.74 -8.28 -3.86
CA VAL A 25 2.84 -7.67 -4.61
C VAL A 25 2.41 -6.32 -5.16
N TRP A 26 3.32 -5.32 -5.18
CA TRP A 26 3.20 -4.18 -6.07
C TRP A 26 3.73 -4.58 -7.45
N HIS A 27 2.90 -4.45 -8.45
CA HIS A 27 3.22 -4.88 -9.82
C HIS A 27 3.15 -3.70 -10.80
N ARG A 28 4.26 -3.47 -11.49
CA ARG A 28 4.35 -2.57 -12.64
C ARG A 28 4.22 -3.34 -13.93
N PRO A 29 3.33 -2.92 -14.85
CA PRO A 29 3.19 -3.56 -16.15
C PRO A 29 4.51 -3.67 -16.91
N ASN A 30 4.90 -4.87 -17.30
CA ASN A 30 6.14 -5.13 -18.04
C ASN A 30 5.90 -5.24 -19.54
N VAL A 31 5.56 -4.13 -20.18
CA VAL A 31 5.27 -4.05 -21.61
C VAL A 31 6.51 -4.06 -22.53
N THR A 32 7.71 -4.13 -21.96
CA THR A 32 8.96 -4.34 -22.72
C THR A 32 9.50 -5.75 -22.53
N GLY A 33 8.85 -6.56 -21.71
CA GLY A 33 9.22 -7.94 -21.38
C GLY A 33 8.10 -8.91 -21.71
N GLU A 34 7.54 -9.55 -20.70
CA GLU A 34 6.61 -10.69 -20.87
C GLU A 34 5.19 -10.26 -21.20
N GLU A 35 4.71 -9.11 -20.68
CA GLU A 35 3.29 -8.71 -20.73
C GLU A 35 2.91 -7.98 -22.04
N THR A 36 3.46 -8.42 -23.16
CA THR A 36 3.21 -7.87 -24.50
C THR A 36 2.01 -8.50 -25.20
N ASN A 37 1.37 -9.48 -24.58
CA ASN A 37 0.17 -10.16 -25.07
C ASN A 37 -0.51 -10.87 -23.91
N LEU A 38 -1.69 -11.47 -24.17
CA LEU A 38 -2.46 -12.18 -23.18
C LEU A 38 -1.71 -13.38 -22.56
N GLU A 39 -0.95 -14.13 -23.37
CA GLU A 39 -0.16 -15.28 -22.90
C GLU A 39 0.89 -14.84 -21.86
N GLY A 40 1.56 -13.72 -22.10
CA GLY A 40 2.53 -13.15 -21.17
C GLY A 40 1.88 -12.69 -19.86
N ILE A 41 0.72 -12.04 -19.91
CA ILE A 41 -0.06 -11.71 -18.70
C ILE A 41 -0.41 -13.00 -17.92
N CYS A 42 -0.91 -14.03 -18.62
CA CYS A 42 -1.23 -15.31 -17.99
C CYS A 42 -0.01 -15.95 -17.34
N SER A 43 1.15 -15.96 -18.02
CA SER A 43 2.41 -16.51 -17.48
C SER A 43 2.86 -15.82 -16.19
N VAL A 44 2.80 -14.50 -16.16
CA VAL A 44 3.12 -13.71 -14.95
C VAL A 44 2.15 -14.06 -13.81
N LEU A 45 0.85 -14.07 -14.08
CA LEU A 45 -0.16 -14.38 -13.07
C LEU A 45 -0.10 -15.84 -12.58
N ASP A 46 0.20 -16.80 -13.46
CA ASP A 46 0.41 -18.19 -13.10
C ASP A 46 1.61 -18.34 -12.16
N THR A 47 2.69 -17.60 -12.42
CA THR A 47 3.86 -17.58 -11.55
C THR A 47 3.54 -16.96 -10.19
N LEU A 48 2.84 -15.82 -10.17
CA LEU A 48 2.43 -15.18 -8.91
C LEU A 48 1.50 -16.10 -8.10
N GLN A 49 0.54 -16.77 -8.74
CA GLN A 49 -0.35 -17.73 -8.08
C GLN A 49 0.44 -18.89 -7.44
N LYS A 50 1.39 -19.48 -8.17
CA LYS A 50 2.26 -20.57 -7.65
C LYS A 50 3.08 -20.15 -6.45
N THR A 51 3.50 -18.88 -6.39
CA THR A 51 4.23 -18.32 -5.24
C THR A 51 3.31 -17.88 -4.09
N GLY A 52 2.04 -18.30 -4.09
CA GLY A 52 1.08 -18.06 -3.02
C GLY A 52 0.50 -16.64 -3.00
N VAL A 53 0.79 -15.80 -4.00
CA VAL A 53 0.24 -14.43 -4.11
C VAL A 53 -1.27 -14.49 -4.32
N ASN A 54 -2.02 -13.75 -3.51
CA ASN A 54 -3.48 -13.62 -3.58
C ASN A 54 -3.96 -12.17 -3.75
N LEU A 55 -3.03 -11.20 -3.80
CA LEU A 55 -3.32 -9.78 -3.96
C LEU A 55 -2.27 -9.10 -4.85
N VAL A 56 -2.71 -8.32 -5.83
CA VAL A 56 -1.83 -7.49 -6.66
C VAL A 56 -2.26 -6.04 -6.57
N PHE A 57 -1.35 -5.15 -6.14
CA PHE A 57 -1.45 -3.72 -6.35
C PHE A 57 -0.89 -3.41 -7.74
N LEU A 58 -1.77 -3.30 -8.72
CA LEU A 58 -1.40 -3.07 -10.13
C LEU A 58 -1.25 -1.58 -10.39
N GLU A 59 -0.07 -1.15 -10.85
CA GLU A 59 0.17 0.25 -11.17
C GLU A 59 -0.63 0.67 -12.41
N THR A 60 -1.63 1.52 -12.16
CA THR A 60 -2.58 2.02 -13.18
C THR A 60 -2.36 3.48 -13.53
N PHE A 61 -1.70 4.22 -12.65
CA PHE A 61 -1.29 5.61 -12.87
C PHE A 61 0.19 5.77 -12.48
N TYR A 62 1.02 6.07 -13.46
CA TYR A 62 2.47 6.11 -13.35
C TYR A 62 3.04 7.30 -14.13
N HIS A 63 3.87 8.12 -13.47
CA HIS A 63 4.55 9.26 -14.07
C HIS A 63 3.62 10.18 -14.89
N GLY A 64 2.42 10.42 -14.38
CA GLY A 64 1.44 11.29 -15.05
C GLY A 64 0.74 10.67 -16.25
N MET A 65 0.79 9.35 -16.42
CA MET A 65 0.12 8.59 -17.49
C MET A 65 -0.64 7.40 -16.94
N THR A 66 -1.61 6.90 -17.69
CA THR A 66 -2.40 5.70 -17.37
C THR A 66 -2.07 4.53 -18.27
N VAL A 67 -2.40 3.32 -17.80
CA VAL A 67 -2.28 2.08 -18.58
C VAL A 67 -3.53 1.76 -19.39
N TYR A 68 -4.55 2.61 -19.34
CA TYR A 68 -5.80 2.51 -20.09
C TYR A 68 -6.18 3.87 -20.70
N ARG A 69 -7.11 3.89 -21.65
CA ARG A 69 -7.57 5.15 -22.29
C ARG A 69 -8.52 5.92 -21.36
N SER A 70 -7.95 6.84 -20.58
CA SER A 70 -8.69 7.78 -19.75
C SER A 70 -9.14 9.00 -20.56
N SER A 71 -10.24 9.62 -20.15
CA SER A 71 -10.67 10.93 -20.68
C SER A 71 -9.99 12.11 -20.00
N LEU A 72 -9.34 11.88 -18.87
CA LEU A 72 -8.73 12.89 -18.00
C LEU A 72 -7.20 12.86 -18.04
N ILE A 73 -6.61 11.69 -17.95
CA ILE A 73 -5.15 11.49 -17.85
C ILE A 73 -4.61 10.93 -19.18
N PRO A 74 -3.45 11.38 -19.66
CA PRO A 74 -2.83 10.82 -20.85
C PRO A 74 -2.59 9.31 -20.72
N TYR A 75 -2.89 8.60 -21.78
CA TYR A 75 -2.64 7.19 -21.91
C TYR A 75 -1.20 6.91 -22.40
N TYR A 76 -0.54 5.92 -21.82
CA TYR A 76 0.73 5.45 -22.32
C TYR A 76 0.55 4.59 -23.56
N THR A 77 0.80 5.18 -24.74
CA THR A 77 0.56 4.57 -26.04
C THR A 77 1.47 3.37 -26.36
N GLY A 78 2.40 3.03 -25.45
CA GLY A 78 3.22 1.82 -25.56
C GLY A 78 2.39 0.54 -25.61
N PHE A 79 1.22 0.52 -25.01
CA PHE A 79 0.29 -0.61 -25.02
C PHE A 79 -0.41 -0.81 -26.38
N ASP A 80 -0.53 0.21 -27.24
CA ASP A 80 -1.19 0.12 -28.54
C ASP A 80 -0.50 -0.84 -29.55
N LYS A 81 0.71 -1.28 -29.22
CA LYS A 81 1.49 -2.20 -30.06
C LYS A 81 1.10 -3.66 -29.86
N PHE A 82 0.31 -3.95 -28.85
CA PHE A 82 0.07 -5.31 -28.36
C PHE A 82 -1.38 -5.71 -28.52
N ASP A 83 -1.60 -7.03 -28.66
CA ASP A 83 -2.92 -7.63 -28.78
C ASP A 83 -3.23 -8.43 -27.51
N TYR A 84 -4.26 -7.99 -26.80
CA TYR A 84 -4.76 -8.65 -25.59
C TYR A 84 -6.08 -9.39 -25.83
N SER A 85 -6.43 -9.68 -27.09
CA SER A 85 -7.69 -10.37 -27.43
C SER A 85 -7.92 -11.63 -26.56
N PRO A 86 -9.17 -11.87 -26.08
CA PRO A 86 -10.41 -11.18 -26.44
C PRO A 86 -10.71 -9.89 -25.65
N TYR A 87 -9.79 -9.41 -24.82
CA TYR A 87 -9.95 -8.20 -24.00
C TYR A 87 -9.64 -6.93 -24.80
N PRO A 88 -10.31 -5.80 -24.48
CA PRO A 88 -10.13 -4.55 -25.23
C PRO A 88 -8.77 -3.87 -24.97
N ASP A 89 -8.16 -4.12 -23.81
CA ASP A 89 -6.91 -3.50 -23.38
C ASP A 89 -6.18 -4.33 -22.32
N TYR A 90 -4.96 -3.90 -21.98
CA TYR A 90 -4.10 -4.53 -20.97
C TYR A 90 -4.80 -4.64 -19.61
N LEU A 91 -5.39 -3.53 -19.11
CA LEU A 91 -5.97 -3.50 -17.76
C LEU A 91 -7.16 -4.45 -17.64
N SER A 92 -8.04 -4.48 -18.65
CA SER A 92 -9.15 -5.44 -18.72
C SER A 92 -8.66 -6.88 -18.71
N ALA A 93 -7.61 -7.18 -19.50
CA ALA A 93 -7.01 -8.51 -19.55
C ALA A 93 -6.42 -8.92 -18.21
N PHE A 94 -5.60 -8.05 -17.61
CA PHE A 94 -4.93 -8.35 -16.35
C PHE A 94 -5.93 -8.60 -15.22
N VAL A 95 -6.92 -7.72 -15.03
CA VAL A 95 -7.93 -7.86 -13.98
C VAL A 95 -8.74 -9.14 -14.14
N ALA A 96 -9.23 -9.42 -15.37
CA ALA A 96 -10.02 -10.61 -15.63
C ALA A 96 -9.21 -11.91 -15.42
N GLU A 97 -7.96 -11.96 -15.87
CA GLU A 97 -7.10 -13.14 -15.73
C GLU A 97 -6.62 -13.35 -14.28
N ALA A 98 -6.38 -12.27 -13.52
CA ALA A 98 -6.09 -12.35 -12.09
C ALA A 98 -7.29 -12.91 -11.30
N THR A 99 -8.49 -12.42 -11.56
CA THR A 99 -9.73 -12.90 -10.94
C THR A 99 -9.96 -14.38 -11.16
N LYS A 100 -9.71 -14.91 -12.39
CA LYS A 100 -9.82 -16.35 -12.69
C LYS A 100 -8.88 -17.21 -11.84
N ARG A 101 -7.77 -16.64 -11.38
CA ARG A 101 -6.75 -17.29 -10.55
C ARG A 101 -6.97 -17.09 -9.05
N GLY A 102 -8.03 -16.41 -8.65
CA GLY A 102 -8.30 -16.05 -7.26
C GLY A 102 -7.35 -14.97 -6.72
N ILE A 103 -6.72 -14.19 -7.60
CA ILE A 103 -5.87 -13.07 -7.25
C ILE A 103 -6.72 -11.80 -7.31
N GLU A 104 -6.80 -11.09 -6.19
CA GLU A 104 -7.50 -9.80 -6.11
C GLU A 104 -6.62 -8.68 -6.67
N VAL A 105 -7.21 -7.73 -7.41
CA VAL A 105 -6.49 -6.61 -8.00
C VAL A 105 -6.94 -5.29 -7.40
N HIS A 106 -5.99 -4.54 -6.85
CA HIS A 106 -6.18 -3.15 -6.44
C HIS A 106 -5.44 -2.23 -7.41
N ALA A 107 -6.07 -1.15 -7.82
CA ALA A 107 -5.41 -0.13 -8.63
C ALA A 107 -4.40 0.64 -7.76
N TRP A 108 -3.12 0.55 -8.09
CA TRP A 108 -2.05 1.34 -7.49
C TRP A 108 -1.87 2.64 -8.29
N VAL A 109 -1.93 3.78 -7.61
CA VAL A 109 -1.87 5.12 -8.22
C VAL A 109 -0.82 5.99 -7.51
N GLU A 110 0.01 6.69 -8.31
CA GLU A 110 1.05 7.61 -7.81
C GLU A 110 0.48 9.03 -7.60
N ASP A 111 -0.53 9.20 -6.79
CA ASP A 111 -1.31 10.41 -6.52
C ASP A 111 -0.71 11.76 -7.00
N PHE A 112 0.17 12.36 -6.20
CA PHE A 112 0.71 13.69 -6.50
C PHE A 112 2.03 13.66 -7.27
N TYR A 113 2.72 12.54 -7.32
CA TYR A 113 3.95 12.39 -8.08
C TYR A 113 3.65 12.15 -9.55
N ILE A 114 4.28 12.92 -10.43
CA ILE A 114 4.03 12.88 -11.86
C ILE A 114 5.30 12.60 -12.69
N GLY A 115 6.34 12.06 -12.06
CA GLY A 115 7.57 11.65 -12.74
C GLY A 115 8.69 12.68 -12.69
N VAL A 116 9.65 12.49 -13.59
CA VAL A 116 10.89 13.29 -13.67
C VAL A 116 11.01 14.07 -14.99
N ASP A 117 10.29 13.66 -16.01
CA ASP A 117 10.37 14.23 -17.36
C ASP A 117 9.22 15.20 -17.63
N GLU A 118 9.38 16.04 -18.65
CA GLU A 118 8.28 16.84 -19.17
C GLU A 118 7.13 15.93 -19.62
N ASN A 119 5.92 16.25 -19.14
CA ASN A 119 4.71 15.51 -19.43
C ASN A 119 3.50 16.43 -19.66
N TYR A 120 2.31 15.87 -19.70
CA TYR A 120 1.07 16.62 -19.91
C TYR A 120 0.87 17.73 -18.86
N PHE A 121 1.11 17.45 -17.58
CA PHE A 121 0.91 18.41 -16.50
C PHE A 121 1.88 19.58 -16.59
N THR A 122 3.16 19.32 -16.88
CA THR A 122 4.15 20.39 -17.03
C THR A 122 3.87 21.32 -18.22
N LYS A 123 3.24 20.78 -19.27
CA LYS A 123 2.96 21.52 -20.52
C LYS A 123 1.66 22.29 -20.50
N TYR A 124 0.62 21.69 -19.91
CA TYR A 124 -0.75 22.22 -20.04
C TYR A 124 -1.39 22.64 -18.71
N LEU A 125 -0.85 22.16 -17.58
CA LEU A 125 -1.38 22.38 -16.23
C LEU A 125 -0.26 22.81 -15.26
N SER A 126 0.69 23.61 -15.75
CA SER A 126 1.86 24.03 -14.97
C SER A 126 1.50 24.82 -13.70
N GLN A 127 0.32 25.46 -13.66
CA GLN A 127 -0.22 26.14 -12.49
C GLN A 127 -0.59 25.17 -11.34
N TRP A 128 -0.63 23.86 -11.60
CA TRP A 128 -0.90 22.82 -10.61
C TRP A 128 0.37 22.26 -9.98
N LEU A 129 1.54 22.62 -10.53
CA LEU A 129 2.81 22.07 -10.06
C LEU A 129 3.19 22.66 -8.71
N MET A 130 3.71 21.77 -7.85
CA MET A 130 4.27 22.14 -6.56
C MET A 130 5.57 22.93 -6.76
N LEU A 131 5.76 23.98 -5.96
CA LEU A 131 6.94 24.84 -6.02
C LEU A 131 7.80 24.73 -4.75
N THR A 132 9.10 24.77 -4.92
CA THR A 132 10.07 24.96 -3.85
C THR A 132 10.05 26.42 -3.34
N LYS A 133 10.81 26.74 -2.30
CA LYS A 133 10.93 28.12 -1.77
C LYS A 133 11.37 29.13 -2.83
N ASP A 134 12.32 28.76 -3.66
CA ASP A 134 12.87 29.59 -4.75
C ASP A 134 12.02 29.57 -6.04
N GLY A 135 10.87 28.87 -6.01
CA GLY A 135 9.93 28.82 -7.13
C GLY A 135 10.24 27.78 -8.20
N ALA A 136 11.17 26.87 -7.95
CA ALA A 136 11.43 25.77 -8.88
C ALA A 136 10.31 24.70 -8.80
N ILE A 137 10.02 24.08 -9.96
CA ILE A 137 9.05 22.98 -10.05
C ILE A 137 9.69 21.60 -9.72
N ARG A 138 11.01 21.51 -9.85
CA ARG A 138 11.77 20.30 -9.56
C ARG A 138 12.14 20.27 -8.08
N GLN A 139 11.77 19.17 -7.44
CA GLN A 139 11.98 19.01 -6.01
C GLN A 139 13.40 18.49 -5.71
N SER A 140 13.87 18.62 -4.48
CA SER A 140 15.16 18.08 -4.05
C SER A 140 15.16 16.55 -3.96
N GLU A 141 14.02 15.95 -3.70
CA GLU A 141 13.86 14.50 -3.82
C GLU A 141 14.06 14.06 -5.27
N GLY A 142 14.81 12.96 -5.49
CA GLY A 142 15.10 12.44 -6.82
C GLY A 142 16.11 13.25 -7.61
N GLN A 143 17.02 13.97 -6.96
CA GLN A 143 18.06 14.80 -7.62
C GLN A 143 18.93 13.97 -8.58
N GLU A 144 19.16 12.69 -8.29
CA GLU A 144 19.87 11.76 -9.18
C GLU A 144 19.16 11.53 -10.52
N TYR A 145 17.87 11.86 -10.59
CA TYR A 145 17.03 11.82 -11.82
C TYR A 145 16.68 13.24 -12.33
N GLY A 146 17.29 14.27 -11.78
CA GLY A 146 17.03 15.67 -12.14
C GLY A 146 15.90 16.33 -11.32
N GLY A 147 15.48 15.71 -10.22
CA GLY A 147 14.44 16.20 -9.30
C GLY A 147 13.03 15.77 -9.69
N TYR A 148 12.28 15.31 -8.72
CA TYR A 148 10.89 14.86 -8.91
C TYR A 148 9.94 16.01 -9.18
N LEU A 149 8.88 15.73 -9.92
CA LEU A 149 7.78 16.64 -10.22
C LEU A 149 6.53 16.21 -9.46
N PHE A 150 5.89 17.16 -8.78
CA PHE A 150 4.68 16.90 -8.00
C PHE A 150 3.58 17.90 -8.33
N LEU A 151 2.33 17.43 -8.24
CA LEU A 151 1.14 18.29 -8.16
C LEU A 151 1.00 18.81 -6.73
N ASP A 152 0.44 20.02 -6.57
CA ASP A 152 0.27 20.62 -5.24
C ASP A 152 -1.04 20.17 -4.57
N PRO A 153 -0.99 19.39 -3.46
CA PRO A 153 -2.19 19.01 -2.73
C PRO A 153 -2.98 20.17 -2.14
N ALA A 154 -2.37 21.34 -1.97
CA ALA A 154 -3.07 22.52 -1.49
C ALA A 154 -4.03 23.10 -2.54
N ASN A 155 -3.81 22.82 -3.83
CA ASN A 155 -4.71 23.27 -4.89
C ASN A 155 -5.99 22.40 -4.93
N PRO A 156 -7.18 22.96 -4.68
CA PRO A 156 -8.44 22.22 -4.69
C PRO A 156 -8.78 21.63 -6.08
N GLU A 157 -8.35 22.28 -7.17
CA GLU A 157 -8.56 21.78 -8.53
C GLU A 157 -7.78 20.48 -8.77
N VAL A 158 -6.55 20.40 -8.26
CA VAL A 158 -5.72 19.17 -8.31
C VAL A 158 -6.43 18.02 -7.60
N ARG A 159 -6.88 18.26 -6.37
CA ARG A 159 -7.58 17.23 -5.59
C ARG A 159 -8.85 16.75 -6.30
N GLN A 160 -9.68 17.67 -6.78
CA GLN A 160 -10.92 17.31 -7.49
C GLN A 160 -10.64 16.57 -8.80
N TYR A 161 -9.61 16.96 -9.53
CA TYR A 161 -9.22 16.30 -10.78
C TYR A 161 -8.80 14.84 -10.55
N LEU A 162 -7.97 14.58 -9.53
CA LEU A 162 -7.56 13.22 -9.18
C LEU A 162 -8.74 12.37 -8.66
N VAL A 163 -9.64 12.94 -7.85
CA VAL A 163 -10.87 12.25 -7.42
C VAL A 163 -11.73 11.86 -8.63
N ASN A 164 -11.92 12.77 -9.58
CA ASN A 164 -12.68 12.48 -10.81
C ASN A 164 -12.00 11.38 -11.66
N PHE A 165 -10.67 11.39 -11.70
CA PHE A 165 -9.90 10.37 -12.39
C PHE A 165 -10.08 8.99 -11.74
N TYR A 166 -10.03 8.88 -10.40
CA TYR A 166 -10.25 7.61 -9.70
C TYR A 166 -11.69 7.13 -9.84
N HIS A 167 -12.66 8.04 -9.85
CA HIS A 167 -14.04 7.70 -10.16
C HIS A 167 -14.17 7.11 -11.59
N GLU A 168 -13.53 7.72 -12.58
CA GLU A 168 -13.50 7.21 -13.96
C GLU A 168 -12.88 5.81 -14.02
N LEU A 169 -11.72 5.60 -13.39
CA LEU A 169 -11.01 4.32 -13.33
C LEU A 169 -11.92 3.22 -12.78
N LEU A 170 -12.47 3.43 -11.59
CA LEU A 170 -13.33 2.44 -10.91
C LEU A 170 -14.66 2.21 -11.61
N THR A 171 -15.18 3.21 -12.35
CA THR A 171 -16.38 3.06 -13.18
C THR A 171 -16.11 2.20 -14.42
N LYS A 172 -14.96 2.38 -15.06
CA LYS A 172 -14.57 1.62 -16.25
C LYS A 172 -14.17 0.18 -15.93
N PHE A 173 -13.60 -0.05 -14.76
CA PHE A 173 -13.09 -1.36 -14.34
C PHE A 173 -13.71 -1.79 -13.01
N PRO A 174 -15.00 -2.17 -12.99
CA PRO A 174 -15.73 -2.46 -11.76
C PRO A 174 -15.25 -3.73 -11.02
N ASP A 175 -14.44 -4.57 -11.67
CA ASP A 175 -13.83 -5.75 -11.07
C ASP A 175 -12.54 -5.43 -10.30
N ILE A 176 -12.09 -4.18 -10.30
CA ILE A 176 -11.02 -3.70 -9.41
C ILE A 176 -11.58 -3.65 -7.99
N ALA A 177 -10.98 -4.44 -7.09
CA ALA A 177 -11.47 -4.61 -5.72
C ALA A 177 -10.99 -3.51 -4.76
N GLY A 178 -9.94 -2.75 -5.10
CA GLY A 178 -9.39 -1.72 -4.25
C GLY A 178 -8.66 -0.61 -4.99
N LEU A 179 -8.45 0.50 -4.29
CA LEU A 179 -7.62 1.63 -4.71
C LEU A 179 -6.48 1.80 -3.71
N ASN A 180 -5.23 1.76 -4.16
CA ASN A 180 -4.03 1.92 -3.35
C ASN A 180 -3.36 3.27 -3.67
N LEU A 181 -3.42 4.20 -2.72
CA LEU A 181 -2.84 5.53 -2.85
C LEU A 181 -1.36 5.49 -2.46
N ASP A 182 -0.48 5.76 -3.42
CA ASP A 182 0.96 5.93 -3.21
C ASP A 182 1.37 7.36 -3.56
N TYR A 183 2.52 7.80 -3.08
CA TYR A 183 2.92 9.22 -3.15
C TYR A 183 1.82 10.18 -2.66
N ILE A 184 0.95 9.68 -1.78
CA ILE A 184 -0.08 10.43 -1.07
C ILE A 184 0.56 11.33 0.00
N ARG A 185 1.40 12.25 -0.45
CA ARG A 185 2.33 13.01 0.37
C ARG A 185 2.94 14.19 -0.38
N TYR A 186 3.62 15.05 0.36
CA TYR A 186 4.60 15.97 -0.20
C TYR A 186 5.93 15.24 -0.48
N PRO A 187 6.81 15.78 -1.33
CA PRO A 187 8.18 15.30 -1.45
C PRO A 187 8.87 15.28 -0.10
N VAL A 188 9.85 14.39 0.07
CA VAL A 188 10.71 14.41 1.26
C VAL A 188 11.34 15.79 1.37
N SER A 189 11.14 16.44 2.49
CA SER A 189 11.57 17.81 2.71
C SER A 189 11.95 18.05 4.17
N SER A 190 12.88 18.98 4.39
CA SER A 190 13.29 19.48 5.70
C SER A 190 12.91 20.96 5.83
N ARG A 191 13.11 21.52 7.03
CA ARG A 191 12.92 22.97 7.24
C ARG A 191 13.78 23.83 6.30
N TYR A 192 14.94 23.36 5.90
CA TYR A 192 15.89 24.10 5.06
C TYR A 192 15.58 23.93 3.58
N ASP A 193 15.19 22.74 3.18
CA ASP A 193 14.85 22.36 1.81
C ASP A 193 13.38 21.99 1.77
N ASP A 194 12.52 23.02 1.85
CA ASP A 194 11.08 22.84 2.02
C ASP A 194 10.33 23.17 0.72
N THR A 195 9.13 22.65 0.59
CA THR A 195 8.33 22.65 -0.63
C THR A 195 6.87 23.05 -0.40
N GLY A 196 6.10 23.19 -1.48
CA GLY A 196 4.67 23.51 -1.43
C GLY A 196 4.39 25.03 -1.44
N TYR A 197 5.34 25.86 -1.77
CA TYR A 197 5.22 27.34 -1.73
C TYR A 197 4.58 27.89 -3.03
N THR A 198 3.42 27.34 -3.42
CA THR A 198 2.60 27.94 -4.48
C THR A 198 1.80 29.14 -3.94
N GLU A 199 1.36 30.03 -4.83
CA GLU A 199 0.50 31.15 -4.41
C GLU A 199 -0.81 30.65 -3.78
N VAL A 200 -1.40 29.58 -4.34
CA VAL A 200 -2.63 28.97 -3.81
C VAL A 200 -2.41 28.46 -2.39
N ALA A 201 -1.30 27.72 -2.16
CA ALA A 201 -0.98 27.18 -0.84
C ALA A 201 -0.68 28.28 0.18
N MET A 202 0.14 29.27 -0.17
CA MET A 202 0.50 30.37 0.75
C MET A 202 -0.72 31.22 1.11
N ASN A 203 -1.56 31.57 0.14
CA ASN A 203 -2.77 32.35 0.38
C ASN A 203 -3.78 31.56 1.23
N GLY A 204 -4.03 30.28 0.94
CA GLY A 204 -4.90 29.44 1.75
C GLY A 204 -4.38 29.24 3.18
N PHE A 205 -3.07 29.15 3.37
CA PHE A 205 -2.45 29.13 4.69
C PHE A 205 -2.66 30.44 5.45
N ALA A 206 -2.46 31.58 4.79
CA ALA A 206 -2.68 32.88 5.41
C ALA A 206 -4.13 33.07 5.84
N GLU A 207 -5.08 32.67 4.98
CA GLU A 207 -6.52 32.68 5.28
C GLU A 207 -6.84 31.80 6.50
N GLU A 208 -6.39 30.53 6.51
CA GLU A 208 -6.63 29.59 7.61
C GLU A 208 -6.05 30.07 8.94
N LYS A 209 -4.89 30.75 8.91
CA LYS A 209 -4.22 31.27 10.12
C LYS A 209 -4.59 32.72 10.46
N GLY A 210 -5.48 33.33 9.72
CA GLY A 210 -6.02 34.67 10.02
C GLY A 210 -5.00 35.79 9.88
N PHE A 211 -4.06 35.71 8.92
CA PHE A 211 -3.16 36.80 8.59
C PHE A 211 -3.23 37.16 7.10
N ALA A 212 -2.76 38.33 6.71
CA ALA A 212 -2.70 38.75 5.33
C ALA A 212 -1.26 39.10 4.94
N PHE A 213 -0.91 38.83 3.71
CA PHE A 213 0.32 39.35 3.12
C PHE A 213 0.15 40.85 2.82
N PRO A 214 1.23 41.68 2.92
CA PRO A 214 1.18 43.04 2.43
C PRO A 214 0.74 43.09 0.96
N GLU A 215 0.00 44.14 0.57
CA GLU A 215 -0.61 44.27 -0.77
C GLU A 215 0.41 44.10 -1.92
N ASN A 216 1.65 44.61 -1.71
CA ASN A 216 2.73 44.53 -2.69
C ASN A 216 3.84 43.57 -2.29
N ALA A 217 3.54 42.56 -1.44
CA ALA A 217 4.55 41.60 -1.00
C ALA A 217 5.08 40.80 -2.20
N THR A 218 6.39 40.75 -2.33
CA THR A 218 7.05 39.88 -3.30
C THR A 218 6.88 38.40 -2.90
N ARG A 219 7.16 37.50 -3.84
CA ARG A 219 7.15 36.05 -3.55
C ARG A 219 8.09 35.72 -2.38
N GLU A 220 9.29 36.27 -2.37
CA GLU A 220 10.30 36.07 -1.34
C GLU A 220 9.81 36.51 0.04
N GLU A 221 9.13 37.66 0.12
CA GLU A 221 8.54 38.12 1.37
C GLU A 221 7.41 37.22 1.86
N LYS A 222 6.52 36.76 0.97
CA LYS A 222 5.48 35.79 1.32
C LYS A 222 6.09 34.49 1.83
N VAL A 223 7.08 33.92 1.13
CA VAL A 223 7.80 32.71 1.52
C VAL A 223 8.45 32.89 2.91
N ALA A 224 9.08 34.03 3.18
CA ALA A 224 9.68 34.32 4.47
C ALA A 224 8.62 34.33 5.60
N MET A 225 7.50 35.01 5.40
CA MET A 225 6.40 35.06 6.37
C MET A 225 5.79 33.68 6.67
N VAL A 226 5.68 32.82 5.67
CA VAL A 226 5.23 31.43 5.82
C VAL A 226 6.29 30.61 6.55
N ALA A 227 7.57 30.73 6.17
CA ALA A 227 8.66 29.97 6.77
C ALA A 227 8.91 30.31 8.25
N GLU A 228 8.60 31.52 8.71
CA GLU A 228 8.60 31.89 10.13
C GLU A 228 7.58 31.09 10.95
N ARG A 229 6.50 30.60 10.32
CA ARG A 229 5.42 29.81 10.92
C ARG A 229 5.54 28.33 10.53
N TYR A 230 6.76 27.80 10.52
CA TYR A 230 7.05 26.49 9.92
C TYR A 230 6.18 25.34 10.44
N ASN A 231 5.97 25.25 11.76
CA ASN A 231 5.14 24.17 12.32
C ASN A 231 3.67 24.27 11.87
N ASP A 232 3.11 25.46 11.85
CA ASP A 232 1.75 25.68 11.31
C ASP A 232 1.70 25.37 9.82
N TRP A 233 2.76 25.68 9.08
CA TRP A 233 2.89 25.37 7.66
C TRP A 233 2.95 23.85 7.41
N VAL A 234 3.64 23.08 8.25
CA VAL A 234 3.64 21.61 8.21
C VAL A 234 2.23 21.09 8.44
N ASN A 235 1.55 21.56 9.51
CA ASN A 235 0.19 21.15 9.84
C ASN A 235 -0.81 21.49 8.71
N TYR A 236 -0.74 22.70 8.15
CA TYR A 236 -1.58 23.11 7.03
C TYR A 236 -1.44 22.14 5.84
N ARG A 237 -0.21 21.84 5.42
CA ARG A 237 0.05 20.96 4.28
C ARG A 237 -0.41 19.51 4.56
N ALA A 238 -0.15 19.00 5.75
CA ALA A 238 -0.66 17.68 6.17
C ALA A 238 -2.21 17.65 6.15
N GLY A 239 -2.85 18.75 6.56
CA GLY A 239 -4.30 18.94 6.44
C GLY A 239 -4.80 18.89 4.98
N ARG A 240 -4.02 19.40 4.03
CA ARG A 240 -4.41 19.34 2.58
C ARG A 240 -4.35 17.92 2.03
N VAL A 241 -3.33 17.14 2.40
CA VAL A 241 -3.27 15.72 2.06
C VAL A 241 -4.42 14.96 2.72
N THR A 242 -4.67 15.20 4.01
CA THR A 242 -5.80 14.60 4.75
C THR A 242 -7.16 14.93 4.12
N ALA A 243 -7.35 16.17 3.68
CA ALA A 243 -8.57 16.56 2.95
C ALA A 243 -8.74 15.78 1.64
N PHE A 244 -7.66 15.55 0.91
CA PHE A 244 -7.71 14.73 -0.30
C PHE A 244 -8.06 13.28 0.00
N VAL A 245 -7.42 12.65 0.99
CA VAL A 245 -7.76 11.27 1.42
C VAL A 245 -9.24 11.18 1.80
N GLY A 246 -9.77 12.19 2.52
CA GLY A 246 -11.20 12.27 2.84
C GLY A 246 -12.09 12.37 1.60
N GLN A 247 -11.74 13.19 0.62
CA GLN A 247 -12.48 13.30 -0.64
C GLN A 247 -12.49 11.99 -1.44
N VAL A 248 -11.35 11.28 -1.48
CA VAL A 248 -11.27 9.95 -2.11
C VAL A 248 -12.12 8.94 -1.34
N TYR A 249 -12.05 8.94 -0.01
CA TYR A 249 -12.90 8.10 0.85
C TYR A 249 -14.38 8.33 0.58
N ASP A 250 -14.84 9.58 0.55
CA ASP A 250 -16.24 9.93 0.30
C ASP A 250 -16.69 9.44 -1.09
N MET A 251 -15.88 9.65 -2.12
CA MET A 251 -16.15 9.17 -3.47
C MET A 251 -16.25 7.64 -3.51
N VAL A 252 -15.30 6.93 -2.90
CA VAL A 252 -15.34 5.46 -2.85
C VAL A 252 -16.57 4.97 -2.09
N ARG A 253 -16.88 5.53 -0.93
CA ARG A 253 -18.04 5.09 -0.11
C ARG A 253 -19.38 5.37 -0.75
N THR A 254 -19.52 6.49 -1.45
CA THR A 254 -20.80 6.89 -2.05
C THR A 254 -21.02 6.29 -3.43
N GLN A 255 -19.97 6.06 -4.22
CA GLN A 255 -20.09 5.68 -5.63
C GLN A 255 -19.53 4.29 -5.93
N HIS A 256 -18.61 3.77 -5.10
CA HIS A 256 -17.93 2.49 -5.29
C HIS A 256 -17.83 1.71 -3.96
N ALA A 257 -18.94 1.57 -3.24
CA ALA A 257 -19.00 1.08 -1.85
C ALA A 257 -18.35 -0.30 -1.61
N GLY A 258 -18.15 -1.11 -2.66
CA GLY A 258 -17.46 -2.40 -2.58
C GLY A 258 -15.93 -2.30 -2.69
N VAL A 259 -15.39 -1.15 -3.12
CA VAL A 259 -13.96 -0.95 -3.31
C VAL A 259 -13.27 -0.64 -2.00
N LEU A 260 -12.15 -1.30 -1.74
CA LEU A 260 -11.31 -1.07 -0.55
C LEU A 260 -10.34 0.10 -0.79
N LEU A 261 -10.21 0.98 0.19
CA LEU A 261 -9.24 2.08 0.13
C LEU A 261 -8.01 1.76 0.97
N SER A 262 -6.84 1.78 0.34
CA SER A 262 -5.56 1.54 0.99
C SER A 262 -4.53 2.64 0.69
N THR A 263 -3.50 2.76 1.53
CA THR A 263 -2.42 3.72 1.31
C THR A 263 -1.06 3.13 1.59
N ALA A 264 -0.06 3.43 0.74
CA ALA A 264 1.34 3.21 1.02
C ALA A 264 1.88 4.36 1.88
N VAL A 265 2.43 4.04 3.06
CA VAL A 265 2.92 5.04 4.01
C VAL A 265 4.33 4.71 4.51
N PHE A 266 5.05 5.74 4.95
CA PHE A 266 6.28 5.51 5.70
C PHE A 266 5.92 5.10 7.14
N PRO A 267 6.53 4.03 7.68
CA PRO A 267 6.08 3.44 8.95
C PRO A 267 6.36 4.31 10.18
N GLU A 268 7.41 5.15 10.14
CA GLU A 268 7.75 6.02 11.27
C GLU A 268 6.89 7.28 11.28
N GLN A 269 5.89 7.31 12.14
CA GLN A 269 4.88 8.37 12.22
C GLN A 269 5.46 9.79 12.24
N GLY A 270 6.45 10.06 13.10
CA GLY A 270 7.03 11.39 13.25
C GLY A 270 7.70 11.90 11.96
N LYS A 271 8.44 11.02 11.28
CA LYS A 271 9.07 11.32 9.98
C LYS A 271 8.04 11.40 8.86
N SER A 272 7.07 10.50 8.86
CA SER A 272 5.98 10.49 7.89
C SER A 272 5.21 11.81 7.93
N PHE A 273 4.83 12.28 9.11
CA PHE A 273 4.17 13.56 9.29
C PHE A 273 5.09 14.76 9.00
N GLY A 274 6.25 14.82 9.65
CA GLY A 274 7.15 15.98 9.59
C GLY A 274 7.78 16.20 8.22
N ASP A 275 8.37 15.15 7.66
CA ASP A 275 9.14 15.25 6.42
C ASP A 275 8.28 15.13 5.16
N LYS A 276 7.15 14.40 5.24
CA LYS A 276 6.33 14.02 4.08
C LYS A 276 4.89 14.52 4.14
N LYS A 277 4.44 15.08 5.28
CA LYS A 277 3.08 15.57 5.53
C LYS A 277 2.02 14.47 5.35
N GLN A 278 2.39 13.24 5.67
CA GLN A 278 1.58 12.03 5.62
C GLN A 278 1.02 11.77 7.02
N ASP A 279 -0.19 12.26 7.30
CA ASP A 279 -0.85 12.14 8.61
C ASP A 279 -1.77 10.91 8.67
N PHE A 280 -1.18 9.74 8.50
CA PHE A 280 -1.96 8.50 8.49
C PHE A 280 -2.67 8.22 9.82
N ASN A 281 -2.22 8.76 10.95
CA ASN A 281 -2.94 8.60 12.20
C ASN A 281 -4.30 9.28 12.18
N THR A 282 -4.37 10.49 11.64
CA THR A 282 -5.65 11.17 11.43
C THR A 282 -6.54 10.37 10.46
N TRP A 283 -5.97 9.80 9.40
CA TRP A 283 -6.74 8.98 8.45
C TRP A 283 -7.30 7.72 9.10
N LEU A 284 -6.51 7.06 9.96
CA LEU A 284 -6.94 5.89 10.74
C LEU A 284 -8.01 6.27 11.77
N ALA A 285 -7.80 7.36 12.52
CA ALA A 285 -8.75 7.84 13.53
C ALA A 285 -10.11 8.22 12.93
N ARG A 286 -10.11 8.73 11.69
CA ARG A 286 -11.33 9.05 10.93
C ARG A 286 -11.94 7.86 10.19
N GLY A 287 -11.32 6.68 10.26
CA GLY A 287 -11.80 5.47 9.58
C GLY A 287 -11.75 5.55 8.04
N TYR A 288 -10.88 6.40 7.48
CA TYR A 288 -10.78 6.57 6.02
C TYR A 288 -10.21 5.35 5.31
N LEU A 289 -9.36 4.56 5.98
CA LEU A 289 -8.62 3.46 5.37
C LEU A 289 -9.19 2.09 5.72
N ASP A 290 -9.29 1.20 4.74
CA ASP A 290 -9.55 -0.23 4.91
C ASP A 290 -8.25 -0.98 5.23
N ILE A 291 -7.18 -0.62 4.52
CA ILE A 291 -5.89 -1.27 4.57
C ILE A 291 -4.81 -0.20 4.63
N ILE A 292 -3.81 -0.40 5.47
CA ILE A 292 -2.59 0.39 5.46
C ILE A 292 -1.42 -0.50 5.04
N THR A 293 -0.58 0.00 4.12
CA THR A 293 0.59 -0.72 3.62
C THR A 293 1.87 0.06 3.95
N PRO A 294 2.42 -0.11 5.18
CA PRO A 294 3.66 0.56 5.55
C PRO A 294 4.83 0.06 4.70
N MET A 295 5.57 0.96 4.07
CA MET A 295 6.78 0.66 3.28
C MET A 295 7.96 0.38 4.21
N ALA A 296 7.93 -0.77 4.89
CA ALA A 296 8.91 -1.17 5.90
C ALA A 296 10.10 -1.89 5.26
N TYR A 297 10.77 -1.23 4.31
CA TYR A 297 11.89 -1.77 3.52
C TYR A 297 13.20 -1.71 4.30
N TYR A 298 13.31 -2.52 5.34
CA TYR A 298 14.50 -2.62 6.19
C TYR A 298 15.36 -3.81 5.80
N ASP A 299 16.66 -3.74 6.06
CA ASP A 299 17.60 -4.86 5.92
C ASP A 299 17.73 -5.67 7.22
N ASP A 300 17.46 -5.08 8.37
CA ASP A 300 17.50 -5.74 9.67
C ASP A 300 16.10 -6.01 10.24
N ILE A 301 15.99 -7.15 10.93
CA ILE A 301 14.73 -7.62 11.51
C ILE A 301 14.27 -6.76 12.69
N GLY A 302 15.21 -6.20 13.46
CA GLY A 302 14.89 -5.37 14.62
C GLY A 302 14.19 -4.08 14.21
N SER A 303 14.66 -3.42 13.15
CA SER A 303 14.03 -2.21 12.61
C SER A 303 12.65 -2.50 12.03
N LEU A 304 12.50 -3.59 11.28
CA LEU A 304 11.19 -4.04 10.77
C LEU A 304 10.21 -4.28 11.94
N LYS A 305 10.63 -5.06 12.93
CA LYS A 305 9.81 -5.37 14.11
C LYS A 305 9.39 -4.10 14.85
N ASN A 306 10.34 -3.22 15.18
CA ASN A 306 10.07 -1.99 15.90
C ASN A 306 9.09 -1.06 15.13
N ALA A 307 9.24 -0.95 13.82
CA ALA A 307 8.36 -0.16 12.99
C ALA A 307 6.91 -0.68 13.02
N LEU A 308 6.72 -1.99 12.91
CA LEU A 308 5.40 -2.61 12.96
C LEU A 308 4.80 -2.56 14.36
N GLU A 309 5.55 -2.87 15.42
CA GLU A 309 5.10 -2.78 16.81
C GLU A 309 4.71 -1.35 17.21
N GLY A 310 5.40 -0.33 16.66
CA GLY A 310 5.04 1.06 16.89
C GLY A 310 3.73 1.49 16.22
N MET A 311 3.33 0.82 15.15
CA MET A 311 2.19 1.19 14.31
C MET A 311 0.92 0.39 14.62
N LEU A 312 1.06 -0.93 14.84
CA LEU A 312 -0.06 -1.87 14.98
C LEU A 312 -1.06 -1.54 16.11
N PRO A 313 -0.65 -1.04 17.30
CA PRO A 313 -1.60 -0.69 18.36
C PRO A 313 -2.66 0.34 17.95
N GLY A 314 -2.37 1.19 16.94
CA GLY A 314 -3.30 2.18 16.40
C GLY A 314 -4.31 1.64 15.39
N LEU A 315 -4.22 0.34 15.00
CA LEU A 315 -4.97 -0.24 13.88
C LEU A 315 -6.20 -1.05 14.33
N SER A 316 -7.12 -0.44 15.09
CA SER A 316 -8.32 -1.16 15.57
C SER A 316 -9.33 -1.48 14.45
N ALA A 317 -9.46 -0.59 13.45
CA ALA A 317 -10.45 -0.69 12.38
C ALA A 317 -9.81 -0.69 10.96
N CYS A 318 -8.56 -1.15 10.85
CA CYS A 318 -7.81 -1.16 9.60
C CYS A 318 -6.93 -2.41 9.55
N TYR A 319 -6.83 -3.05 8.38
CA TYR A 319 -5.88 -4.13 8.16
C TYR A 319 -4.48 -3.59 7.87
N CYS A 320 -3.44 -4.31 8.30
CA CYS A 320 -2.05 -3.97 8.02
C CYS A 320 -1.40 -5.03 7.14
N TYR A 321 -1.01 -4.64 5.93
CA TYR A 321 -0.21 -5.48 5.04
C TYR A 321 1.18 -4.87 4.92
N ALA A 322 2.15 -5.43 5.65
CA ALA A 322 3.48 -4.86 5.76
C ALA A 322 4.25 -4.95 4.44
N GLY A 323 4.68 -3.82 3.91
CA GLY A 323 5.53 -3.75 2.73
C GLY A 323 6.94 -4.20 3.06
N ILE A 324 7.45 -5.22 2.36
CA ILE A 324 8.82 -5.71 2.43
C ILE A 324 9.45 -5.70 1.05
N SER A 325 10.77 -5.48 0.95
CA SER A 325 11.42 -5.39 -0.36
C SER A 325 12.68 -6.26 -0.42
N PRO A 326 12.60 -7.43 -1.05
CA PRO A 326 13.76 -8.31 -1.22
C PRO A 326 14.93 -7.65 -1.93
N THR A 327 14.67 -6.78 -2.90
CA THR A 327 15.69 -6.20 -3.77
C THR A 327 16.22 -4.85 -3.30
N TYR A 328 15.48 -4.12 -2.46
CA TYR A 328 15.90 -2.77 -2.03
C TYR A 328 17.25 -2.78 -1.30
N HIS A 329 17.48 -3.80 -0.45
CA HIS A 329 18.75 -4.03 0.25
C HIS A 329 19.49 -5.28 -0.23
N ASN A 330 19.07 -5.88 -1.35
CA ASN A 330 19.63 -7.12 -1.87
C ASN A 330 19.65 -8.25 -0.82
N LEU A 331 18.49 -8.51 -0.22
CA LEU A 331 18.32 -9.46 0.87
C LEU A 331 18.56 -10.90 0.41
N SER A 332 19.11 -11.74 1.32
CA SER A 332 19.16 -13.19 1.10
C SER A 332 17.77 -13.82 1.24
N ASN A 333 17.58 -15.00 0.64
CA ASN A 333 16.36 -15.79 0.76
C ASN A 333 15.97 -16.02 2.23
N GLU A 334 16.94 -16.38 3.08
CA GLU A 334 16.74 -16.55 4.51
C GLU A 334 16.22 -15.27 5.18
N ARG A 335 16.79 -14.11 4.82
CA ARG A 335 16.37 -12.83 5.38
C ARG A 335 14.93 -12.48 4.98
N VAL A 336 14.53 -12.79 3.75
CA VAL A 336 13.14 -12.59 3.29
C VAL A 336 12.17 -13.46 4.09
N LEU A 337 12.49 -14.74 4.31
CA LEU A 337 11.68 -15.62 5.16
C LEU A 337 11.59 -15.09 6.61
N GLN A 338 12.70 -14.61 7.18
CA GLN A 338 12.70 -13.99 8.50
C GLN A 338 11.82 -12.73 8.54
N GLN A 339 11.82 -11.90 7.49
CA GLN A 339 10.92 -10.76 7.40
C GLN A 339 9.46 -11.17 7.31
N MET A 340 9.12 -12.17 6.49
CA MET A 340 7.77 -12.71 6.42
C MET A 340 7.31 -13.25 7.80
N GLN A 341 8.18 -13.99 8.49
CA GLN A 341 7.89 -14.48 9.85
C GLN A 341 7.71 -13.30 10.83
N THR A 342 8.56 -12.28 10.76
CA THR A 342 8.45 -11.09 11.62
C THR A 342 7.12 -10.36 11.41
N THR A 343 6.64 -10.24 10.17
CA THR A 343 5.32 -9.64 9.93
C THR A 343 4.21 -10.45 10.59
N LYS A 344 4.33 -11.78 10.58
CA LYS A 344 3.40 -12.68 11.28
C LYS A 344 3.46 -12.47 12.80
N ASP A 345 4.66 -12.52 13.37
CA ASP A 345 4.88 -12.48 14.83
C ASP A 345 4.49 -11.14 15.46
N THR A 346 4.60 -10.05 14.71
CA THR A 346 4.14 -8.73 15.15
C THR A 346 2.63 -8.56 15.06
N GLY A 347 1.89 -9.46 14.41
CA GLY A 347 0.43 -9.39 14.27
C GLY A 347 -0.06 -8.59 13.07
N ALA A 348 0.81 -8.33 12.08
CA ALA A 348 0.36 -7.81 10.79
C ALA A 348 -0.54 -8.85 10.08
N ASP A 349 -1.53 -8.36 9.32
CA ASP A 349 -2.54 -9.20 8.66
C ASP A 349 -2.02 -9.81 7.35
N GLY A 350 -0.80 -9.45 6.96
CA GLY A 350 -0.11 -9.96 5.78
C GLY A 350 1.10 -9.13 5.41
N PHE A 351 1.65 -9.42 4.24
CA PHE A 351 2.79 -8.69 3.68
C PHE A 351 2.56 -8.38 2.19
N VAL A 352 3.32 -7.41 1.68
CA VAL A 352 3.33 -7.02 0.27
C VAL A 352 4.77 -6.85 -0.19
N PHE A 353 5.17 -7.59 -1.22
CA PHE A 353 6.50 -7.45 -1.81
C PHE A 353 6.59 -6.22 -2.72
N PHE A 354 7.63 -5.43 -2.52
CA PHE A 354 7.97 -4.33 -3.42
C PHE A 354 9.21 -4.70 -4.27
N GLY A 355 9.05 -4.94 -5.52
CA GLY A 355 7.87 -5.10 -6.38
C GLY A 355 7.89 -6.52 -6.95
N SER A 356 6.90 -6.86 -7.76
CA SER A 356 6.79 -8.21 -8.37
C SER A 356 8.06 -8.65 -9.10
N GLN A 357 8.77 -7.74 -9.70
CA GLN A 357 10.06 -7.99 -10.36
C GLN A 357 11.12 -8.58 -9.43
N SER A 358 11.02 -8.32 -8.12
CA SER A 358 11.89 -8.91 -7.10
C SER A 358 11.65 -10.41 -6.92
N ILE A 359 10.48 -10.90 -7.32
CA ILE A 359 10.13 -12.32 -7.31
C ILE A 359 10.40 -12.90 -8.71
N LEU A 360 9.83 -12.30 -9.75
CA LEU A 360 9.85 -12.83 -11.12
C LEU A 360 11.25 -12.92 -11.73
N ASN A 361 12.15 -12.00 -11.37
CA ASN A 361 13.50 -11.92 -11.96
C ASN A 361 14.63 -12.37 -11.02
N ALA A 362 14.31 -12.73 -9.76
CA ALA A 362 15.33 -13.13 -8.80
C ALA A 362 15.49 -14.66 -8.79
N PRO A 363 16.70 -15.19 -9.15
CA PRO A 363 16.94 -16.62 -9.12
C PRO A 363 16.67 -17.20 -7.72
N GLY A 364 15.88 -18.28 -7.67
CA GLY A 364 15.59 -19.02 -6.43
C GLY A 364 14.49 -18.43 -5.56
N TYR A 365 13.93 -17.25 -5.87
CA TYR A 365 12.80 -16.73 -5.08
C TYR A 365 11.48 -17.40 -5.41
N ILE A 366 11.24 -17.74 -6.66
CA ILE A 366 10.04 -18.48 -7.07
C ILE A 366 10.03 -19.84 -6.36
N GLU A 367 11.12 -20.59 -6.47
CA GLU A 367 11.25 -21.91 -5.84
C GLU A 367 11.15 -21.83 -4.31
N LEU A 368 11.71 -20.77 -3.70
CA LEU A 368 11.60 -20.53 -2.27
C LEU A 368 10.15 -20.35 -1.84
N LEU A 369 9.41 -19.46 -2.51
CA LEU A 369 8.02 -19.17 -2.17
C LEU A 369 7.10 -20.34 -2.52
N GLU A 370 7.35 -21.04 -3.64
CA GLU A 370 6.64 -22.28 -3.97
C GLU A 370 6.82 -23.32 -2.86
N GLN A 371 8.04 -23.56 -2.39
CA GLN A 371 8.31 -24.49 -1.29
C GLN A 371 7.63 -24.05 0.01
N GLN A 372 7.65 -22.75 0.29
CA GLN A 372 7.03 -22.17 1.48
C GLN A 372 5.51 -22.38 1.50
N PHE A 373 4.82 -22.29 0.36
CA PHE A 373 3.37 -22.32 0.27
C PHE A 373 2.78 -23.57 -0.40
N GLN A 374 3.61 -24.47 -0.95
CA GLN A 374 3.16 -25.72 -1.60
C GLN A 374 2.48 -26.73 -0.65
N GLN A 375 2.66 -26.58 0.65
CA GLN A 375 2.04 -27.49 1.62
C GLN A 375 0.58 -27.09 1.94
N GLU A 376 0.10 -26.00 1.38
CA GLU A 376 -1.27 -25.53 1.59
C GLU A 376 -2.25 -26.28 0.67
N THR A 377 -3.29 -26.82 1.25
CA THR A 377 -4.35 -27.53 0.51
C THR A 377 -5.27 -26.59 -0.26
N ALA A 378 -5.26 -25.29 0.07
CA ALA A 378 -6.01 -24.22 -0.59
C ALA A 378 -5.25 -22.90 -0.48
N PRO A 379 -5.44 -21.95 -1.43
CA PRO A 379 -4.91 -20.61 -1.31
C PRO A 379 -5.39 -19.92 -0.04
N ALA A 380 -4.50 -19.16 0.61
CA ALA A 380 -4.89 -18.35 1.76
C ALA A 380 -5.96 -17.32 1.38
N LEU A 381 -6.98 -17.17 2.24
CA LEU A 381 -7.99 -16.12 2.11
C LEU A 381 -7.41 -14.76 2.54
N LEU A 382 -7.90 -13.71 1.90
CA LEU A 382 -7.56 -12.35 2.33
C LEU A 382 -8.27 -12.01 3.66
N PRO A 383 -7.64 -11.26 4.58
CA PRO A 383 -8.22 -10.89 5.87
C PRO A 383 -9.55 -10.13 5.77
N HIS A 384 -9.78 -9.46 4.65
CA HIS A 384 -11.02 -8.74 4.35
C HIS A 384 -12.05 -9.56 3.56
N ALA A 385 -11.80 -10.85 3.31
CA ALA A 385 -12.75 -11.73 2.64
C ALA A 385 -14.08 -11.84 3.42
N ASP A 386 -15.09 -12.41 2.78
CA ASP A 386 -16.40 -12.67 3.39
C ASP A 386 -16.27 -13.40 4.74
N VAL A 387 -17.00 -12.94 5.77
CA VAL A 387 -16.85 -13.44 7.15
C VAL A 387 -17.25 -14.91 7.26
N GLN A 388 -18.25 -15.37 6.52
CA GLN A 388 -18.62 -16.79 6.53
C GLN A 388 -17.44 -17.64 6.05
N LYS A 389 -16.79 -17.24 4.95
CA LYS A 389 -15.60 -17.92 4.42
C LYS A 389 -14.43 -17.89 5.41
N LEU A 390 -14.21 -16.77 6.10
CA LEU A 390 -13.16 -16.66 7.11
C LEU A 390 -13.40 -17.63 8.29
N ILE A 391 -14.65 -17.71 8.77
CA ILE A 391 -15.02 -18.65 9.85
C ILE A 391 -14.87 -20.10 9.39
N GLU A 392 -15.35 -20.45 8.20
CA GLU A 392 -15.26 -21.80 7.63
C GLU A 392 -13.81 -22.26 7.44
N ALA A 393 -12.96 -21.39 6.87
CA ALA A 393 -11.54 -21.70 6.68
C ALA A 393 -10.81 -21.87 8.03
N THR A 394 -11.10 -21.00 9.00
CA THR A 394 -10.53 -21.13 10.34
C THR A 394 -11.01 -22.40 11.02
N ALA A 395 -12.29 -22.75 10.90
CA ALA A 395 -12.83 -23.99 11.47
C ALA A 395 -12.15 -25.24 10.90
N ALA A 396 -11.97 -25.29 9.57
CA ALA A 396 -11.27 -26.41 8.90
C ALA A 396 -9.80 -26.53 9.35
N ASN A 397 -9.11 -25.38 9.52
CA ASN A 397 -7.73 -25.37 10.01
C ASN A 397 -7.64 -25.85 11.46
N VAL A 398 -8.49 -25.35 12.35
CA VAL A 398 -8.55 -25.77 13.76
C VAL A 398 -8.89 -27.25 13.88
N GLU A 399 -9.82 -27.76 13.07
CA GLU A 399 -10.14 -29.20 13.01
C GLU A 399 -8.90 -30.04 12.68
N LYS A 400 -8.18 -29.66 11.60
CA LYS A 400 -6.95 -30.34 11.16
C LYS A 400 -5.91 -30.35 12.28
N MET A 401 -5.61 -29.21 12.87
CA MET A 401 -4.60 -29.04 13.91
C MET A 401 -4.93 -29.85 15.18
N LEU A 402 -6.16 -29.74 15.68
CA LEU A 402 -6.61 -30.46 16.87
C LEU A 402 -6.66 -31.98 16.66
N THR A 403 -7.08 -32.42 15.46
CA THR A 403 -7.11 -33.85 15.12
C THR A 403 -5.68 -34.41 15.06
N GLN A 404 -4.73 -33.71 14.48
CA GLN A 404 -3.31 -34.08 14.43
C GLN A 404 -2.67 -34.12 15.83
N ALA A 405 -3.08 -33.21 16.70
CA ALA A 405 -2.65 -33.15 18.10
C ALA A 405 -3.33 -34.21 19.01
N GLY A 406 -4.24 -35.04 18.48
CA GLY A 406 -4.92 -36.09 19.22
C GLY A 406 -6.03 -35.58 20.16
N GLU A 407 -6.60 -34.41 19.91
CA GLU A 407 -7.76 -33.92 20.67
C GLU A 407 -8.95 -34.88 20.52
N PRO A 408 -9.72 -35.15 21.60
CA PRO A 408 -10.90 -36.01 21.52
C PRO A 408 -11.91 -35.52 20.46
N ALA A 409 -12.33 -36.43 19.57
CA ALA A 409 -13.18 -36.10 18.43
C ALA A 409 -14.50 -35.40 18.83
N GLU A 410 -15.09 -35.77 19.97
CA GLU A 410 -16.31 -35.17 20.50
C GLU A 410 -16.12 -33.69 20.88
N LYS A 411 -14.93 -33.33 21.38
CA LYS A 411 -14.60 -31.92 21.71
C LYS A 411 -14.38 -31.11 20.43
N VAL A 412 -13.61 -31.66 19.47
CA VAL A 412 -13.40 -31.04 18.17
C VAL A 412 -14.75 -30.78 17.50
N GLN A 413 -15.63 -31.76 17.43
CA GLN A 413 -16.96 -31.64 16.84
C GLN A 413 -17.82 -30.58 17.55
N SER A 414 -17.76 -30.49 18.89
CA SER A 414 -18.49 -29.52 19.66
C SER A 414 -17.98 -28.08 19.36
N LEU A 415 -16.66 -27.88 19.20
CA LEU A 415 -16.09 -26.60 18.80
C LEU A 415 -16.52 -26.21 17.40
N LEU A 416 -16.43 -27.14 16.43
CA LEU A 416 -16.84 -26.91 15.04
C LEU A 416 -18.32 -26.53 14.95
N GLN A 417 -19.20 -27.13 15.75
CA GLN A 417 -20.62 -26.78 15.79
C GLN A 417 -20.85 -25.33 16.27
N GLN A 418 -20.02 -24.85 17.24
CA GLN A 418 -20.06 -23.45 17.65
C GLN A 418 -19.63 -22.52 16.49
N LEU A 419 -18.56 -22.85 15.80
CA LEU A 419 -18.09 -22.05 14.66
C LEU A 419 -19.08 -22.07 13.48
N GLN A 420 -19.71 -23.20 13.19
CA GLN A 420 -20.79 -23.30 12.18
C GLN A 420 -22.00 -22.40 12.53
N THR A 421 -22.37 -22.33 13.82
CA THR A 421 -23.43 -21.43 14.27
C THR A 421 -23.04 -19.98 14.05
N LEU A 422 -21.79 -19.61 14.38
CA LEU A 422 -21.28 -18.26 14.14
C LEU A 422 -21.26 -17.91 12.64
N SER A 423 -20.88 -18.86 11.78
CA SER A 423 -20.89 -18.67 10.31
C SER A 423 -22.32 -18.43 9.81
N ALA A 424 -23.29 -19.22 10.27
CA ALA A 424 -24.69 -19.06 9.87
C ALA A 424 -25.31 -17.72 10.30
N ASP A 425 -24.86 -17.16 11.43
CA ASP A 425 -25.32 -15.87 11.95
C ASP A 425 -24.64 -14.66 11.28
N ALA A 426 -23.51 -14.87 10.60
CA ALA A 426 -22.71 -13.80 10.01
C ALA A 426 -23.37 -13.21 8.76
N ASP A 427 -23.32 -11.87 8.66
CA ASP A 427 -23.77 -11.13 7.48
C ASP A 427 -22.96 -9.83 7.37
N ASP A 428 -22.06 -9.77 6.40
CA ASP A 428 -21.15 -8.64 6.15
C ASP A 428 -21.84 -7.29 5.86
N ARG A 429 -23.17 -7.29 5.75
CA ARG A 429 -23.99 -6.11 5.47
C ARG A 429 -24.81 -5.65 6.67
N ASP A 430 -24.89 -6.48 7.71
CA ASP A 430 -25.69 -6.23 8.91
C ASP A 430 -24.80 -5.96 10.12
N VAL A 431 -24.76 -4.68 10.55
CA VAL A 431 -23.95 -4.22 11.70
C VAL A 431 -24.29 -5.00 12.97
N GLN A 432 -25.58 -5.27 13.23
CA GLN A 432 -26.01 -5.91 14.47
C GLN A 432 -25.57 -7.38 14.49
N LYS A 433 -25.74 -8.09 13.37
CA LYS A 433 -25.27 -9.47 13.22
C LYS A 433 -23.76 -9.55 13.38
N MET A 434 -23.01 -8.66 12.71
CA MET A 434 -21.55 -8.63 12.80
C MET A 434 -21.06 -8.36 14.22
N GLN A 435 -21.67 -7.40 14.93
CA GLN A 435 -21.37 -7.14 16.35
C GLN A 435 -21.73 -8.32 17.26
N GLN A 436 -22.81 -9.04 16.97
CA GLN A 436 -23.19 -10.24 17.70
C GLN A 436 -22.19 -11.37 17.49
N VAL A 437 -21.78 -11.65 16.25
CA VAL A 437 -20.74 -12.65 15.92
C VAL A 437 -19.42 -12.29 16.58
N GLN A 438 -18.97 -11.05 16.49
CA GLN A 438 -17.77 -10.54 17.18
C GLN A 438 -17.85 -10.80 18.70
N LYS A 439 -18.97 -10.49 19.32
CA LYS A 439 -19.17 -10.70 20.77
C LYS A 439 -19.15 -12.18 21.14
N GLN A 440 -19.84 -13.02 20.39
CA GLN A 440 -19.89 -14.46 20.65
C GLN A 440 -18.53 -15.13 20.46
N LEU A 441 -17.82 -14.79 19.39
CA LEU A 441 -16.44 -15.30 19.16
C LEU A 441 -15.49 -14.82 20.26
N ARG A 442 -15.59 -13.57 20.71
CA ARG A 442 -14.80 -13.06 21.85
C ARG A 442 -15.07 -13.82 23.14
N LEU A 443 -16.33 -14.18 23.42
CA LEU A 443 -16.69 -14.97 24.59
C LEU A 443 -16.15 -16.40 24.47
N LEU A 444 -16.23 -17.02 23.29
CA LEU A 444 -15.68 -18.33 23.02
C LEU A 444 -14.17 -18.34 23.31
N VAL A 445 -13.43 -17.47 22.66
CA VAL A 445 -11.96 -17.42 22.73
C VAL A 445 -11.46 -17.09 24.15
N ARG A 446 -12.05 -16.11 24.81
CA ARG A 446 -11.52 -15.61 26.10
C ARG A 446 -11.97 -16.41 27.33
N TYR A 447 -13.12 -17.03 27.28
CA TYR A 447 -13.73 -17.60 28.50
C TYR A 447 -14.20 -19.04 28.35
N ASN A 448 -14.53 -19.49 27.14
CA ASN A 448 -15.21 -20.76 26.95
C ASN A 448 -14.41 -21.81 26.18
N LEU A 449 -13.25 -21.45 25.61
CA LEU A 449 -12.49 -22.36 24.74
C LEU A 449 -12.08 -23.64 25.46
N GLY A 450 -11.69 -23.56 26.74
CA GLY A 450 -11.36 -24.72 27.58
C GLY A 450 -12.50 -25.74 27.79
N ASN A 451 -13.76 -25.36 27.50
CA ASN A 451 -14.87 -26.32 27.50
C ASN A 451 -14.84 -27.26 26.27
N PHE A 452 -14.20 -26.81 25.18
CA PHE A 452 -14.19 -27.46 23.88
C PHE A 452 -12.83 -28.09 23.52
N VAL A 453 -11.76 -27.70 24.22
CA VAL A 453 -10.38 -28.17 23.94
C VAL A 453 -9.72 -28.52 25.26
N THR A 454 -8.81 -29.51 25.25
CA THR A 454 -8.02 -29.87 26.43
C THR A 454 -6.97 -28.79 26.71
N GLU A 455 -6.47 -28.75 27.96
CA GLU A 455 -5.48 -27.75 28.39
C GLU A 455 -4.20 -27.84 27.55
N ASP A 456 -3.77 -29.04 27.16
CA ASP A 456 -2.58 -29.27 26.34
C ASP A 456 -2.70 -28.67 24.91
N ASN A 457 -3.89 -28.63 24.35
CA ASN A 457 -4.16 -28.14 23.00
C ASN A 457 -4.81 -26.73 22.96
N LEU A 458 -4.93 -26.08 24.13
CA LEU A 458 -5.67 -24.82 24.23
C LEU A 458 -5.05 -23.70 23.38
N GLU A 459 -3.74 -23.50 23.46
CA GLU A 459 -3.05 -22.45 22.70
C GLU A 459 -3.07 -22.74 21.18
N LEU A 460 -3.04 -24.03 20.79
CA LEU A 460 -3.13 -24.45 19.40
C LEU A 460 -4.45 -24.01 18.74
N ALA A 461 -5.57 -24.10 19.46
CA ALA A 461 -6.86 -23.63 18.95
C ALA A 461 -7.05 -22.12 19.11
N LYS A 462 -6.44 -21.51 20.13
CA LYS A 462 -6.65 -20.12 20.52
C LYS A 462 -6.07 -19.14 19.50
N GLU A 463 -4.84 -19.36 19.02
CA GLU A 463 -4.15 -18.45 18.09
C GLU A 463 -4.97 -18.19 16.81
N PRO A 464 -5.41 -19.22 16.03
CA PRO A 464 -6.21 -18.97 14.83
C PRO A 464 -7.57 -18.33 15.11
N LEU A 465 -8.18 -18.62 16.27
CA LEU A 465 -9.44 -18.02 16.68
C LEU A 465 -9.29 -16.55 17.14
N GLU A 466 -8.18 -16.17 17.78
CA GLU A 466 -7.86 -14.78 18.09
C GLU A 466 -7.61 -13.98 16.82
N GLN A 467 -6.94 -14.56 15.85
CA GLN A 467 -6.74 -13.93 14.54
C GLN A 467 -8.08 -13.74 13.80
N LEU A 468 -8.93 -14.75 13.79
CA LEU A 468 -10.29 -14.63 13.24
C LEU A 468 -11.08 -13.52 13.95
N LEU A 469 -11.00 -13.46 15.29
CA LEU A 469 -11.66 -12.41 16.09
C LEU A 469 -11.17 -11.01 15.69
N ARG A 470 -9.86 -10.84 15.41
CA ARG A 470 -9.32 -9.57 14.90
C ARG A 470 -9.97 -9.20 13.57
N TYR A 471 -10.01 -10.11 12.59
CA TYR A 471 -10.58 -9.81 11.27
C TYR A 471 -12.05 -9.46 11.33
N ILE A 472 -12.84 -10.20 12.11
CA ILE A 472 -14.25 -9.91 12.33
C ILE A 472 -14.42 -8.58 13.08
N SER A 473 -13.52 -8.25 14.03
CA SER A 473 -13.58 -6.98 14.76
C SER A 473 -13.35 -5.79 13.83
N VAL A 474 -12.33 -5.85 12.98
CA VAL A 474 -12.08 -4.79 11.97
C VAL A 474 -13.32 -4.55 11.11
N LYS A 475 -13.95 -5.62 10.61
CA LYS A 475 -15.17 -5.51 9.79
C LYS A 475 -16.36 -4.95 10.58
N ALA A 476 -16.61 -5.45 11.78
CA ALA A 476 -17.73 -4.99 12.61
C ALA A 476 -17.58 -3.52 12.99
N ASP A 477 -16.38 -3.10 13.38
CA ASP A 477 -16.08 -1.72 13.75
C ASP A 477 -16.22 -0.77 12.55
N ARG A 478 -15.79 -1.20 11.36
CA ARG A 478 -15.99 -0.43 10.11
C ARG A 478 -17.44 -0.30 9.71
N LEU A 479 -18.22 -1.37 9.82
CA LEU A 479 -19.66 -1.32 9.56
C LEU A 479 -20.39 -0.40 10.53
N ALA A 480 -19.99 -0.41 11.81
CA ALA A 480 -20.58 0.45 12.83
C ALA A 480 -20.20 1.93 12.65
N ASN A 481 -19.00 2.20 12.15
CA ASN A 481 -18.46 3.54 11.93
C ASN A 481 -18.78 4.09 10.52
N LYS A 482 -19.58 3.40 9.72
CA LYS A 482 -20.15 3.97 8.49
C LYS A 482 -21.10 5.10 8.92
N THR A 483 -20.54 6.29 9.13
CA THR A 483 -21.32 7.52 9.24
C THR A 483 -22.08 7.73 7.94
N ASP A 484 -23.37 8.08 8.06
CA ASP A 484 -24.18 8.52 6.92
C ASP A 484 -23.41 9.65 6.19
N PRO A 485 -23.21 9.58 4.88
CA PRO A 485 -22.56 10.65 4.15
C PRO A 485 -23.46 11.89 4.23
N GLY A 486 -23.18 12.79 5.16
CA GLY A 486 -23.97 13.99 5.42
C GLY A 486 -23.85 14.57 6.83
N GLU A 487 -23.35 13.83 7.81
CA GLU A 487 -22.96 14.42 9.10
C GLU A 487 -21.51 14.90 9.04
N GLU A 488 -21.32 16.22 8.95
CA GLU A 488 -20.03 16.85 9.22
C GLU A 488 -19.62 16.45 10.65
N THR A 489 -18.64 15.56 10.77
CA THR A 489 -18.02 15.31 12.07
C THR A 489 -17.32 16.60 12.49
N PRO A 490 -17.65 17.18 13.67
CA PRO A 490 -16.93 18.34 14.16
C PRO A 490 -15.44 18.00 14.25
N GLU A 491 -14.58 18.91 13.81
CA GLU A 491 -13.13 18.78 13.96
C GLU A 491 -12.84 18.40 15.43
N PRO A 492 -12.15 17.28 15.70
CA PRO A 492 -11.76 17.00 17.06
C PRO A 492 -10.77 18.07 17.51
N ASP A 493 -11.06 18.72 18.63
CA ASP A 493 -10.09 19.54 19.36
C ASP A 493 -8.82 18.69 19.58
N VAL A 494 -7.81 18.88 18.76
CA VAL A 494 -6.51 18.23 18.94
C VAL A 494 -5.85 18.94 20.11
N PRO A 495 -5.64 18.26 21.27
CA PRO A 495 -4.89 18.86 22.37
C PRO A 495 -3.51 19.22 21.84
N ALA A 496 -3.14 20.49 21.98
CA ALA A 496 -1.79 20.94 21.66
C ALA A 496 -0.80 20.11 22.47
N THR A 497 -0.10 19.17 21.79
CA THR A 497 1.00 18.45 22.36
C THR A 497 2.09 19.47 22.71
N GLN A 498 2.35 19.61 24.01
CA GLN A 498 3.49 20.42 24.50
C GLN A 498 4.79 19.89 23.88
N PRO A 499 5.72 20.76 23.50
CA PRO A 499 7.00 20.32 22.98
C PRO A 499 7.79 19.58 24.08
N GLU A 500 7.95 18.29 23.92
CA GLU A 500 8.89 17.50 24.71
C GLU A 500 10.32 18.01 24.47
N GLN A 501 11.02 18.19 25.56
CA GLN A 501 12.42 18.62 25.58
C GLN A 501 13.28 17.62 24.81
N GLN A 502 14.07 18.13 23.87
CA GLN A 502 15.03 17.37 23.06
C GLN A 502 15.94 16.50 23.91
N PRO A 503 16.05 15.20 23.64
CA PRO A 503 17.23 14.45 24.02
C PRO A 503 18.37 14.80 23.05
N THR A 504 19.52 15.09 23.59
CA THR A 504 20.78 15.31 22.86
C THR A 504 21.08 14.13 21.93
N GLU A 505 21.34 14.43 20.66
CA GLU A 505 21.67 13.49 19.59
C GLU A 505 22.82 12.53 19.95
N PRO A 506 22.64 11.24 19.57
CA PRO A 506 23.75 10.49 18.99
C PRO A 506 23.69 10.70 17.46
N GLN A 507 24.79 11.17 16.89
CA GLN A 507 24.98 11.21 15.45
C GLN A 507 24.76 9.80 14.87
N GLN A 508 23.57 9.55 14.33
CA GLN A 508 23.34 8.43 13.44
C GLN A 508 23.48 8.93 12.02
N THR A 509 24.49 8.43 11.36
CA THR A 509 24.66 8.50 9.91
C THR A 509 23.37 8.05 9.23
N GLN A 510 22.77 8.93 8.43
CA GLN A 510 21.72 8.57 7.49
C GLN A 510 22.18 7.34 6.70
N PRO A 511 21.29 6.34 6.46
CA PRO A 511 21.58 5.34 5.45
C PRO A 511 21.77 6.08 4.14
N ALA A 512 22.96 5.99 3.58
CA ALA A 512 23.23 6.52 2.25
C ALA A 512 22.29 5.82 1.28
N ASP A 513 21.59 6.59 0.45
CA ASP A 513 20.84 6.06 -0.68
C ASP A 513 21.72 5.08 -1.48
N PRO A 514 21.16 3.94 -1.93
CA PRO A 514 21.95 2.92 -2.60
C PRO A 514 22.66 3.51 -3.81
N LYS A 515 23.95 3.28 -3.90
CA LYS A 515 24.79 3.77 -5.02
C LYS A 515 24.19 3.37 -6.36
N PRO A 516 24.23 4.24 -7.38
CA PRO A 516 23.51 4.10 -8.66
C PRO A 516 23.79 2.82 -9.47
N ALA A 517 24.88 2.11 -9.19
CA ALA A 517 25.30 0.94 -9.98
C ALA A 517 24.34 -0.27 -9.90
N ASN A 518 23.54 -0.39 -8.84
CA ASN A 518 22.62 -1.53 -8.68
C ASN A 518 21.16 -1.19 -9.04
N LEU A 519 20.81 0.09 -9.07
CA LEU A 519 19.44 0.53 -9.40
C LEU A 519 19.11 0.34 -10.89
N ALA A 520 20.11 0.42 -11.76
CA ALA A 520 19.94 0.26 -13.23
C ALA A 520 19.45 -1.15 -13.65
N ARG A 521 19.63 -2.17 -12.80
CA ARG A 521 19.11 -3.53 -13.07
C ARG A 521 17.72 -3.75 -12.47
N THR A 522 17.34 -2.99 -11.45
CA THR A 522 16.05 -3.12 -10.75
C THR A 522 14.94 -2.23 -11.35
N LEU A 523 15.34 -1.20 -12.08
CA LEU A 523 14.43 -0.26 -12.78
C LEU A 523 14.16 -0.69 -14.23
N GLY A 524 13.93 -1.98 -14.47
CA GLY A 524 13.75 -2.52 -15.82
C GLY A 524 12.72 -1.77 -16.69
N LEU A 525 11.74 -1.09 -16.11
CA LEU A 525 10.77 -0.29 -16.86
C LEU A 525 11.07 1.21 -16.80
N GLY A 526 11.48 1.77 -15.66
CA GLY A 526 11.82 3.19 -15.57
C GLY A 526 12.99 3.56 -16.50
N ALA A 527 14.04 2.74 -16.52
CA ALA A 527 15.18 2.93 -17.41
C ALA A 527 14.86 2.60 -18.89
N ALA A 528 13.98 1.62 -19.17
CA ALA A 528 13.57 1.31 -20.53
C ALA A 528 12.66 2.39 -21.13
N ILE A 529 11.79 3.01 -20.34
CA ILE A 529 10.96 4.14 -20.80
C ILE A 529 11.82 5.38 -21.05
N ALA A 530 12.78 5.66 -20.19
CA ALA A 530 13.76 6.75 -20.41
C ALA A 530 14.70 6.45 -21.59
N ALA A 531 15.13 5.19 -21.80
CA ALA A 531 15.96 4.79 -22.93
C ALA A 531 15.20 4.86 -24.27
N VAL A 532 13.92 4.50 -24.30
CA VAL A 532 13.09 4.62 -25.52
C VAL A 532 12.85 6.10 -25.86
N ALA A 533 12.62 6.96 -24.87
CA ALA A 533 12.51 8.41 -25.09
C ALA A 533 13.84 9.02 -25.58
N ALA A 534 14.97 8.60 -25.02
CA ALA A 534 16.30 9.05 -25.45
C ALA A 534 16.66 8.53 -26.85
N THR A 535 16.29 7.30 -27.20
CA THR A 535 16.52 6.72 -28.54
C THR A 535 15.66 7.39 -29.60
N CYS A 536 14.41 7.74 -29.29
CA CYS A 536 13.56 8.55 -30.16
C CYS A 536 14.10 9.97 -30.35
N ALA A 537 14.62 10.61 -29.32
CA ALA A 537 15.23 11.93 -29.42
C ALA A 537 16.52 11.90 -30.26
N ALA A 538 17.35 10.88 -30.14
CA ALA A 538 18.55 10.65 -30.97
C ALA A 538 18.19 10.40 -32.43
N CYS A 539 17.17 9.60 -32.74
CA CYS A 539 16.65 9.38 -34.08
C CYS A 539 16.09 10.66 -34.72
N ILE A 540 15.33 11.46 -33.98
CA ILE A 540 14.81 12.74 -34.46
C ILE A 540 15.96 13.74 -34.72
N HIS A 541 17.01 13.74 -33.90
CA HIS A 541 18.19 14.58 -34.10
C HIS A 541 19.01 14.15 -35.29
N ALA A 542 19.15 12.85 -35.54
CA ALA A 542 19.83 12.31 -36.74
C ALA A 542 19.05 12.60 -38.03
N ILE A 543 17.73 12.51 -38.03
CA ILE A 543 16.88 12.85 -39.18
C ILE A 543 16.91 14.36 -39.47
N ARG A 544 16.99 15.22 -38.47
CA ARG A 544 17.14 16.67 -38.65
C ARG A 544 18.51 17.08 -39.18
N LYS A 545 19.61 16.35 -38.84
CA LYS A 545 20.94 16.58 -39.42
C LYS A 545 21.05 16.07 -40.85
N GLY A 546 20.36 14.99 -41.22
CA GLY A 546 20.34 14.46 -42.57
C GLY A 546 19.59 15.35 -43.59
N ARG A 547 18.61 16.13 -43.16
CA ARG A 547 17.85 17.08 -44.03
C ARG A 547 18.52 18.42 -44.28
N LYS A 548 19.61 18.75 -43.59
CA LYS A 548 20.39 19.98 -43.85
C LYS A 548 21.57 19.77 -44.81
N LYS A 549 21.71 18.59 -45.41
CA LYS A 549 22.76 18.28 -46.41
C LYS A 549 22.19 17.71 -47.72
N LYS A 550 20.99 18.12 -48.11
CA LYS A 550 20.52 18.01 -49.50
C LYS A 550 19.88 19.32 -49.92
#